data_bdb54b99a00c7a0feab076fba21913f4
#
_entry.id   bdb54b99a00c7a0feab076fba21913f4
#
_cell.length_a   1.000
_cell.length_b   1.000
_cell.length_c   1.000
_cell.angle_alpha   90.00
_cell.angle_beta   90.00
_cell.angle_gamma   90.00
#
_symmetry.space_group_name_H-M   'P 1'
#
loop_
_entity.id
_entity.type
_entity.pdbx_description
1 polymer ?
#
loop_
_entity_poly.entity_id
_entity_poly.type
_entity_poly.pdbx_seq_one_letter_code
_entity_poly.pdbx_strand_id
1 'polypeptide(L)'
;GYPGKRYYPGNFYYDEIEKLAQKRALKAFNLSPEKWSVNVQPYSGSPANLAIYSALMKRGDILMGMSLSSGGHLTHGHKASISGQLYKAVQYGVYPKTGLLDYDEIRKLAKKYKPRIIISGASAYPRKIDFKKFGEIAKSVGAYHLADISHIAGLIAAGLHPSPFPNSDIVMTTTHKTLRGPRAAVIFSRNSKLKTQNSKLSIAEAIDRAVFPGMQGGPHNNVIAAIALAFFEATKPGFKKYQKQVVANAKALAESLKKFGFKLLTGGTDNHLLIIDLRSQYIDASTISASTLSIAERVDGLMAEKKLEAAGILTSRSALPGDKSPYKPSGLRLGTPAATTQGVEEKEMKKIAEWIYRVLLKKESLSLIKKEIKALYEKFPIC
;
A
#
# COMPACT_ATOMS: atom_id res chain seq x y z
N GLY A 1 -5.50 -7.74 -27.01
CA GLY A 1 -6.91 -7.31 -27.01
C GLY A 1 -7.65 -7.81 -25.79
N TYR A 2 -8.93 -7.54 -25.76
CA TYR A 2 -9.85 -7.89 -24.67
C TYR A 2 -10.73 -9.08 -25.05
N PRO A 3 -11.43 -9.74 -24.12
CA PRO A 3 -12.35 -10.83 -24.41
C PRO A 3 -13.33 -10.50 -25.54
N GLY A 4 -13.44 -11.40 -26.52
CA GLY A 4 -14.28 -11.21 -27.73
C GLY A 4 -13.74 -10.24 -28.77
N LYS A 5 -12.60 -9.59 -28.52
CA LYS A 5 -11.95 -8.58 -29.40
C LYS A 5 -10.44 -8.82 -29.57
N ARG A 6 -9.99 -10.07 -29.43
CA ARG A 6 -8.57 -10.39 -29.58
C ARG A 6 -8.18 -10.47 -31.06
N TYR A 7 -6.96 -10.02 -31.35
CA TYR A 7 -6.44 -9.99 -32.71
C TYR A 7 -6.14 -11.42 -33.24
N TYR A 8 -5.55 -12.29 -32.39
CA TYR A 8 -5.20 -13.65 -32.78
C TYR A 8 -6.36 -14.61 -32.53
N PRO A 9 -6.58 -15.62 -33.43
CA PRO A 9 -7.55 -16.68 -33.19
C PRO A 9 -7.10 -17.64 -32.04
N GLY A 10 -7.99 -18.56 -31.65
CA GLY A 10 -7.65 -19.60 -30.65
C GLY A 10 -7.65 -19.10 -29.19
N ASN A 11 -8.16 -17.90 -28.91
CA ASN A 11 -8.12 -17.30 -27.56
C ASN A 11 -9.36 -17.55 -26.71
N PHE A 12 -10.24 -18.47 -27.08
CA PHE A 12 -11.50 -18.70 -26.38
C PHE A 12 -11.31 -18.97 -24.87
N TYR A 13 -10.41 -19.88 -24.51
CA TYR A 13 -10.15 -20.19 -23.10
C TYR A 13 -9.50 -19.05 -22.34
N TYR A 14 -8.68 -18.24 -22.99
CA TYR A 14 -8.11 -17.03 -22.36
C TYR A 14 -9.18 -15.96 -22.11
N ASP A 15 -10.17 -15.85 -22.99
CA ASP A 15 -11.32 -14.98 -22.79
C ASP A 15 -12.13 -15.40 -21.55
N GLU A 16 -12.37 -16.72 -21.39
CA GLU A 16 -13.09 -17.23 -20.22
C GLU A 16 -12.31 -17.04 -18.92
N ILE A 17 -10.99 -17.23 -18.93
CA ILE A 17 -10.13 -16.99 -17.77
C ILE A 17 -10.18 -15.50 -17.37
N GLU A 18 -10.09 -14.60 -18.34
CA GLU A 18 -10.13 -13.15 -18.07
C GLU A 18 -11.50 -12.70 -17.53
N LYS A 19 -12.60 -13.15 -18.14
CA LYS A 19 -13.97 -12.91 -17.65
C LYS A 19 -14.15 -13.46 -16.22
N LEU A 20 -13.59 -14.64 -15.95
CA LEU A 20 -13.64 -15.25 -14.62
C LEU A 20 -12.89 -14.39 -13.58
N ALA A 21 -11.70 -13.88 -13.94
CA ALA A 21 -10.93 -12.99 -13.09
C ALA A 21 -11.69 -11.69 -12.78
N GLN A 22 -12.30 -11.07 -13.78
CA GLN A 22 -13.14 -9.88 -13.63
C GLN A 22 -14.34 -10.14 -12.72
N LYS A 23 -15.08 -11.24 -12.94
CA LYS A 23 -16.24 -11.63 -12.13
C LYS A 23 -15.85 -11.86 -10.67
N ARG A 24 -14.73 -12.55 -10.43
CA ARG A 24 -14.23 -12.83 -9.07
C ARG A 24 -13.72 -11.57 -8.37
N ALA A 25 -13.09 -10.66 -9.11
CA ALA A 25 -12.65 -9.36 -8.58
C ALA A 25 -13.85 -8.51 -8.11
N LEU A 26 -14.91 -8.41 -8.91
CA LEU A 26 -16.15 -7.74 -8.50
C LEU A 26 -16.75 -8.40 -7.25
N LYS A 27 -16.85 -9.73 -7.24
CA LYS A 27 -17.42 -10.49 -6.11
C LYS A 27 -16.64 -10.26 -4.81
N ALA A 28 -15.31 -10.22 -4.86
CA ALA A 28 -14.46 -10.04 -3.68
C ALA A 28 -14.70 -8.71 -2.95
N PHE A 29 -15.18 -7.69 -3.66
CA PHE A 29 -15.50 -6.39 -3.10
C PHE A 29 -17.02 -6.09 -3.06
N ASN A 30 -17.87 -7.10 -3.30
CA ASN A 30 -19.35 -6.97 -3.35
C ASN A 30 -19.82 -5.88 -4.32
N LEU A 31 -19.26 -5.87 -5.53
CA LEU A 31 -19.58 -4.87 -6.56
C LEU A 31 -20.52 -5.44 -7.61
N SER A 32 -21.46 -4.60 -8.06
CA SER A 32 -22.36 -4.90 -9.18
C SER A 32 -21.69 -4.59 -10.51
N PRO A 33 -21.77 -5.47 -11.51
CA PRO A 33 -21.25 -5.25 -12.86
C PRO A 33 -21.96 -4.11 -13.62
N GLU A 34 -23.21 -3.75 -13.23
CA GLU A 34 -23.90 -2.58 -13.82
C GLU A 34 -23.24 -1.26 -13.42
N LYS A 35 -22.58 -1.23 -12.26
CA LYS A 35 -21.97 -0.03 -11.68
C LYS A 35 -20.45 0.03 -11.86
N TRP A 36 -19.80 -1.11 -12.01
CA TRP A 36 -18.34 -1.23 -12.04
C TRP A 36 -17.84 -2.16 -13.12
N SER A 37 -16.87 -1.70 -13.89
CA SER A 37 -16.05 -2.51 -14.80
C SER A 37 -14.70 -2.81 -14.18
N VAL A 38 -14.04 -3.87 -14.63
CA VAL A 38 -12.74 -4.33 -14.12
C VAL A 38 -11.78 -4.61 -15.26
N ASN A 39 -10.59 -4.01 -15.22
CA ASN A 39 -9.47 -4.37 -16.07
C ASN A 39 -8.43 -5.14 -15.24
N VAL A 40 -8.12 -6.37 -15.65
CA VAL A 40 -7.20 -7.29 -14.96
C VAL A 40 -5.87 -7.48 -15.69
N GLN A 41 -5.63 -6.71 -16.75
CA GLN A 41 -4.44 -6.83 -17.59
C GLN A 41 -3.21 -6.04 -17.12
N PRO A 42 -3.26 -5.03 -16.22
CA PRO A 42 -2.07 -4.29 -15.81
C PRO A 42 -1.01 -5.20 -15.18
N TYR A 43 0.22 -5.11 -15.69
CA TYR A 43 1.35 -5.97 -15.25
C TYR A 43 1.77 -5.72 -13.81
N SER A 44 1.57 -4.51 -13.30
CA SER A 44 1.83 -4.14 -11.90
C SER A 44 1.19 -2.80 -11.55
N GLY A 45 1.34 -2.34 -10.29
CA GLY A 45 0.73 -1.10 -9.81
C GLY A 45 1.18 0.16 -10.54
N SER A 46 2.48 0.28 -10.87
CA SER A 46 2.98 1.48 -11.56
C SER A 46 2.41 1.62 -12.99
N PRO A 47 2.44 0.58 -13.86
CA PRO A 47 1.73 0.62 -15.14
C PRO A 47 0.24 0.90 -15.00
N ALA A 48 -0.43 0.32 -13.99
CA ALA A 48 -1.85 0.55 -13.75
C ALA A 48 -2.15 2.04 -13.46
N ASN A 49 -1.40 2.66 -12.55
CA ASN A 49 -1.55 4.08 -12.25
C ASN A 49 -1.26 4.95 -13.47
N LEU A 50 -0.19 4.65 -14.22
CA LEU A 50 0.16 5.40 -15.42
C LEU A 50 -0.90 5.27 -16.54
N ALA A 51 -1.51 4.08 -16.69
CA ALA A 51 -2.62 3.88 -17.62
C ALA A 51 -3.84 4.72 -17.23
N ILE A 52 -4.18 4.78 -15.93
CA ILE A 52 -5.27 5.64 -15.44
C ILE A 52 -4.98 7.11 -15.74
N TYR A 53 -3.75 7.57 -15.48
CA TYR A 53 -3.39 8.97 -15.78
C TYR A 53 -3.43 9.25 -17.27
N SER A 54 -2.87 8.38 -18.12
CA SER A 54 -2.91 8.51 -19.56
C SER A 54 -4.34 8.56 -20.12
N ALA A 55 -5.27 7.79 -19.53
CA ALA A 55 -6.67 7.76 -19.92
C ALA A 55 -7.43 9.05 -19.58
N LEU A 56 -7.10 9.70 -18.45
CA LEU A 56 -7.95 10.73 -17.84
C LEU A 56 -7.31 12.13 -17.80
N MET A 57 -6.02 12.22 -18.10
CA MET A 57 -5.24 13.46 -18.00
C MET A 57 -4.50 13.75 -19.31
N LYS A 58 -4.21 15.03 -19.52
CA LYS A 58 -3.28 15.51 -20.56
C LYS A 58 -1.95 15.88 -19.89
N ARG A 59 -0.86 15.88 -20.69
CA ARG A 59 0.44 16.36 -20.22
C ARG A 59 0.30 17.77 -19.64
N GLY A 60 0.86 17.97 -18.43
CA GLY A 60 0.79 19.25 -17.71
C GLY A 60 -0.46 19.44 -16.84
N ASP A 61 -1.45 18.55 -16.91
CA ASP A 61 -2.56 18.55 -15.94
C ASP A 61 -2.04 18.33 -14.51
N ILE A 62 -2.85 18.74 -13.53
CA ILE A 62 -2.47 18.63 -12.11
C ILE A 62 -2.91 17.30 -11.55
N LEU A 63 -1.93 16.55 -11.03
CA LEU A 63 -2.08 15.32 -10.25
C LEU A 63 -1.86 15.62 -8.78
N MET A 64 -2.83 15.30 -7.91
CA MET A 64 -2.71 15.51 -6.48
C MET A 64 -2.64 14.17 -5.75
N GLY A 65 -1.58 13.94 -4.97
CA GLY A 65 -1.36 12.70 -4.23
C GLY A 65 -0.56 12.90 -2.95
N MET A 66 -0.49 11.85 -2.12
CA MET A 66 0.29 11.88 -0.89
C MET A 66 1.80 11.92 -1.19
N SER A 67 2.54 12.78 -0.49
CA SER A 67 4.00 12.87 -0.61
C SER A 67 4.67 11.58 -0.15
N LEU A 68 5.82 11.26 -0.76
CA LEU A 68 6.60 10.07 -0.41
C LEU A 68 7.02 10.07 1.06
N SER A 69 7.42 11.22 1.60
CA SER A 69 7.79 11.40 3.01
C SER A 69 6.64 11.23 3.99
N SER A 70 5.39 11.36 3.53
CA SER A 70 4.19 11.11 4.33
C SER A 70 3.63 9.69 4.17
N GLY A 71 4.29 8.85 3.37
CA GLY A 71 3.89 7.47 3.12
C GLY A 71 3.24 7.22 1.76
N GLY A 72 3.23 8.18 0.84
CA GLY A 72 2.74 8.02 -0.52
C GLY A 72 3.57 7.02 -1.35
N HIS A 73 3.15 6.82 -2.60
CA HIS A 73 3.87 5.99 -3.57
C HIS A 73 4.57 6.86 -4.60
N LEU A 74 5.65 6.35 -5.23
CA LEU A 74 6.38 7.07 -6.29
C LEU A 74 5.45 7.55 -7.42
N THR A 75 4.48 6.72 -7.83
CA THR A 75 3.52 7.07 -8.88
C THR A 75 2.46 8.10 -8.45
N HIS A 76 2.44 8.55 -7.21
CA HIS A 76 1.55 9.62 -6.74
C HIS A 76 2.12 11.03 -7.01
N GLY A 77 2.91 11.19 -8.08
CA GLY A 77 3.47 12.47 -8.50
C GLY A 77 4.87 12.76 -7.97
N HIS A 78 5.63 11.76 -7.50
CA HIS A 78 7.01 11.98 -7.10
C HIS A 78 7.88 12.32 -8.32
N LYS A 79 8.78 13.31 -8.19
CA LYS A 79 9.61 13.84 -9.28
C LYS A 79 10.49 12.80 -10.01
N ALA A 80 10.88 11.74 -9.34
CA ALA A 80 11.66 10.64 -9.94
C ALA A 80 10.79 9.65 -10.74
N SER A 81 9.45 9.75 -10.65
CA SER A 81 8.52 8.91 -11.40
C SER A 81 8.03 9.63 -12.64
N ILE A 82 7.69 8.88 -13.70
CA ILE A 82 7.04 9.42 -14.90
C ILE A 82 5.81 10.26 -14.54
N SER A 83 5.08 9.90 -13.50
CA SER A 83 3.92 10.66 -13.03
C SER A 83 4.27 12.10 -12.62
N GLY A 84 5.43 12.30 -11.99
CA GLY A 84 5.90 13.64 -11.63
C GLY A 84 6.66 14.36 -12.76
N GLN A 85 7.02 13.66 -13.84
CA GLN A 85 7.67 14.24 -15.01
C GLN A 85 6.64 14.71 -16.05
N LEU A 86 5.54 13.99 -16.22
CA LEU A 86 4.50 14.31 -17.22
C LEU A 86 3.43 15.26 -16.69
N TYR A 87 3.14 15.22 -15.39
CA TYR A 87 2.05 15.95 -14.76
C TYR A 87 2.58 16.93 -13.71
N LYS A 88 1.84 18.03 -13.50
CA LYS A 88 2.15 18.96 -12.40
C LYS A 88 1.70 18.33 -11.09
N ALA A 89 2.65 17.88 -10.27
CA ALA A 89 2.35 17.20 -9.02
C ALA A 89 2.09 18.20 -7.89
N VAL A 90 0.95 18.09 -7.25
CA VAL A 90 0.63 18.73 -5.96
C VAL A 90 0.61 17.63 -4.89
N GLN A 91 1.48 17.73 -3.92
CA GLN A 91 1.58 16.70 -2.89
C GLN A 91 1.01 17.19 -1.57
N TYR A 92 0.09 16.41 -0.98
CA TYR A 92 -0.39 16.62 0.37
C TYR A 92 0.40 15.76 1.37
N GLY A 93 0.38 16.17 2.62
CA GLY A 93 1.07 15.48 3.71
C GLY A 93 0.13 14.99 4.80
N VAL A 94 0.72 14.82 5.97
CA VAL A 94 0.05 14.50 7.23
C VAL A 94 0.42 15.55 8.26
N TYR A 95 -0.36 15.67 9.33
CA TYR A 95 0.02 16.50 10.47
C TYR A 95 1.38 16.08 11.03
N PRO A 96 2.40 16.95 11.09
CA PRO A 96 3.75 16.56 11.52
C PRO A 96 3.81 15.99 12.94
N LYS A 97 2.95 16.50 13.85
CA LYS A 97 2.93 16.05 15.26
C LYS A 97 2.26 14.69 15.44
N THR A 98 1.20 14.39 14.68
CA THR A 98 0.39 13.19 14.88
C THR A 98 0.59 12.13 13.81
N GLY A 99 1.13 12.50 12.66
CA GLY A 99 1.23 11.61 11.49
C GLY A 99 -0.12 11.29 10.83
N LEU A 100 -1.21 11.94 11.24
CA LEU A 100 -2.55 11.71 10.69
C LEU A 100 -2.79 12.55 9.43
N LEU A 101 -3.64 12.03 8.51
CA LEU A 101 -4.07 12.78 7.32
C LEU A 101 -4.77 14.09 7.69
N ASP A 102 -4.34 15.17 7.05
CA ASP A 102 -4.92 16.51 7.19
C ASP A 102 -5.93 16.75 6.06
N TYR A 103 -7.18 16.39 6.30
CA TYR A 103 -8.24 16.54 5.29
C TYR A 103 -8.58 18.00 4.99
N ASP A 104 -8.33 18.93 5.89
CA ASP A 104 -8.59 20.35 5.67
C ASP A 104 -7.51 20.96 4.77
N GLU A 105 -6.23 20.61 4.98
CA GLU A 105 -5.16 21.00 4.06
C GLU A 105 -5.36 20.35 2.68
N ILE A 106 -5.77 19.07 2.60
CA ILE A 106 -6.11 18.41 1.33
C ILE A 106 -7.21 19.20 0.59
N ARG A 107 -8.26 19.61 1.29
CA ARG A 107 -9.36 20.42 0.72
C ARG A 107 -8.87 21.78 0.24
N LYS A 108 -8.04 22.47 1.02
CA LYS A 108 -7.44 23.76 0.68
C LYS A 108 -6.57 23.66 -0.57
N LEU A 109 -5.70 22.65 -0.64
CA LEU A 109 -4.87 22.39 -1.82
C LEU A 109 -5.73 22.07 -3.06
N ALA A 110 -6.76 21.23 -2.92
CA ALA A 110 -7.67 20.90 -4.01
C ALA A 110 -8.38 22.13 -4.57
N LYS A 111 -8.91 23.01 -3.71
CA LYS A 111 -9.55 24.27 -4.12
C LYS A 111 -8.57 25.22 -4.82
N LYS A 112 -7.34 25.32 -4.29
CA LYS A 112 -6.31 26.21 -4.85
C LYS A 112 -5.83 25.76 -6.23
N TYR A 113 -5.54 24.46 -6.36
CA TYR A 113 -4.87 23.92 -7.55
C TYR A 113 -5.81 23.29 -8.57
N LYS A 114 -7.05 22.97 -8.20
CA LYS A 114 -8.06 22.32 -9.04
C LYS A 114 -7.51 21.11 -9.82
N PRO A 115 -6.99 20.08 -9.14
CA PRO A 115 -6.37 18.93 -9.78
C PRO A 115 -7.37 18.19 -10.66
N ARG A 116 -6.85 17.53 -11.72
CA ARG A 116 -7.66 16.64 -12.56
C ARG A 116 -7.95 15.32 -11.87
N ILE A 117 -6.96 14.79 -11.12
CA ILE A 117 -7.08 13.59 -10.30
C ILE A 117 -6.61 13.88 -8.87
N ILE A 118 -7.38 13.43 -7.89
CA ILE A 118 -6.96 13.34 -6.48
C ILE A 118 -6.82 11.87 -6.13
N ILE A 119 -5.63 11.47 -5.65
CA ILE A 119 -5.32 10.10 -5.25
C ILE A 119 -5.47 10.00 -3.74
N SER A 120 -6.24 9.04 -3.26
CA SER A 120 -6.20 8.58 -1.88
C SER A 120 -5.51 7.23 -1.81
N GLY A 121 -4.72 6.99 -0.78
CA GLY A 121 -3.97 5.74 -0.62
C GLY A 121 -2.52 5.99 -0.26
N ALA A 122 -1.89 4.98 0.32
CA ALA A 122 -0.53 5.09 0.83
C ALA A 122 0.19 3.76 0.85
N SER A 123 1.53 3.81 0.77
CA SER A 123 2.43 2.66 0.95
C SER A 123 2.84 2.47 2.41
N ALA A 124 2.78 3.54 3.22
CA ALA A 124 3.27 3.57 4.60
C ALA A 124 2.40 4.47 5.49
N TYR A 125 1.11 4.16 5.60
CA TYR A 125 0.18 4.87 6.47
C TYR A 125 -0.56 3.87 7.37
N PRO A 126 -0.35 3.92 8.71
CA PRO A 126 -0.83 2.87 9.61
C PRO A 126 -2.28 3.05 10.09
N ARG A 127 -2.98 4.09 9.67
CA ARG A 127 -4.36 4.37 10.08
C ARG A 127 -5.37 4.15 8.97
N LYS A 128 -6.64 4.11 9.32
CA LYS A 128 -7.73 4.07 8.35
C LYS A 128 -7.77 5.34 7.52
N ILE A 129 -8.11 5.20 6.24
CA ILE A 129 -8.31 6.31 5.30
C ILE A 129 -9.81 6.57 5.17
N ASP A 130 -10.22 7.82 5.33
CA ASP A 130 -11.60 8.25 5.10
C ASP A 130 -11.80 8.57 3.61
N PHE A 131 -12.19 7.57 2.85
CA PHE A 131 -12.45 7.71 1.41
C PHE A 131 -13.66 8.59 1.09
N LYS A 132 -14.60 8.75 2.05
CA LYS A 132 -15.75 9.63 1.89
C LYS A 132 -15.29 11.09 1.81
N LYS A 133 -14.42 11.51 2.73
CA LYS A 133 -13.84 12.87 2.69
C LYS A 133 -13.07 13.13 1.41
N PHE A 134 -12.29 12.17 0.93
CA PHE A 134 -11.59 12.31 -0.35
C PHE A 134 -12.56 12.45 -1.53
N GLY A 135 -13.63 11.65 -1.58
CA GLY A 135 -14.66 11.75 -2.61
C GLY A 135 -15.38 13.08 -2.60
N GLU A 136 -15.73 13.59 -1.41
CA GLU A 136 -16.34 14.92 -1.24
C GLU A 136 -15.41 16.04 -1.73
N ILE A 137 -14.11 15.96 -1.37
CA ILE A 137 -13.11 16.93 -1.81
C ILE A 137 -12.96 16.88 -3.35
N ALA A 138 -12.83 15.70 -3.94
CA ALA A 138 -12.71 15.55 -5.38
C ALA A 138 -13.93 16.10 -6.12
N LYS A 139 -15.14 15.76 -5.65
CA LYS A 139 -16.40 16.26 -6.20
C LYS A 139 -16.49 17.80 -6.15
N SER A 140 -16.03 18.41 -5.05
CA SER A 140 -16.11 19.86 -4.84
C SER A 140 -15.28 20.69 -5.84
N VAL A 141 -14.31 20.06 -6.52
CA VAL A 141 -13.43 20.71 -7.51
C VAL A 141 -13.54 20.09 -8.92
N GLY A 142 -14.49 19.16 -9.12
CA GLY A 142 -14.67 18.45 -10.40
C GLY A 142 -13.57 17.45 -10.75
N ALA A 143 -12.74 17.05 -9.80
CA ALA A 143 -11.68 16.07 -9.99
C ALA A 143 -12.21 14.63 -10.05
N TYR A 144 -11.43 13.72 -10.65
CA TYR A 144 -11.60 12.28 -10.42
C TYR A 144 -11.00 11.90 -9.07
N HIS A 145 -11.71 11.04 -8.32
CA HIS A 145 -11.14 10.41 -7.14
C HIS A 145 -10.62 9.03 -7.50
N LEU A 146 -9.30 8.85 -7.45
CA LEU A 146 -8.61 7.58 -7.59
C LEU A 146 -8.22 7.06 -6.19
N ALA A 147 -8.75 5.90 -5.80
CA ALA A 147 -8.31 5.21 -4.59
C ALA A 147 -7.29 4.13 -4.94
N ASP A 148 -6.01 4.34 -4.60
CA ASP A 148 -4.96 3.32 -4.64
C ASP A 148 -4.96 2.54 -3.33
N ILE A 149 -5.61 1.39 -3.33
CA ILE A 149 -5.77 0.54 -2.15
C ILE A 149 -4.77 -0.61 -2.08
N SER A 150 -3.70 -0.54 -2.85
CA SER A 150 -2.73 -1.63 -3.02
C SER A 150 -2.24 -2.25 -1.71
N HIS A 151 -2.04 -1.47 -0.67
CA HIS A 151 -1.58 -1.99 0.62
C HIS A 151 -2.68 -2.60 1.48
N ILE A 152 -3.92 -2.15 1.32
CA ILE A 152 -5.04 -2.47 2.21
C ILE A 152 -6.16 -3.25 1.53
N ALA A 153 -5.99 -3.66 0.27
CA ALA A 153 -7.05 -4.31 -0.51
C ALA A 153 -7.57 -5.59 0.14
N GLY A 154 -6.68 -6.41 0.71
CA GLY A 154 -7.09 -7.62 1.45
C GLY A 154 -7.93 -7.30 2.68
N LEU A 155 -7.60 -6.21 3.40
CA LEU A 155 -8.37 -5.75 4.56
C LEU A 155 -9.76 -5.24 4.14
N ILE A 156 -9.84 -4.53 3.00
CA ILE A 156 -11.11 -4.04 2.45
C ILE A 156 -11.99 -5.21 2.00
N ALA A 157 -11.42 -6.19 1.27
CA ALA A 157 -12.15 -7.39 0.85
C ALA A 157 -12.66 -8.21 2.05
N ALA A 158 -11.92 -8.22 3.15
CA ALA A 158 -12.33 -8.86 4.41
C ALA A 158 -13.29 -8.03 5.28
N GLY A 159 -13.61 -6.79 4.90
CA GLY A 159 -14.48 -5.87 5.66
C GLY A 159 -13.83 -5.28 6.91
N LEU A 160 -12.50 -5.22 6.97
CA LEU A 160 -11.73 -4.73 8.13
C LEU A 160 -11.23 -3.28 7.97
N HIS A 161 -11.41 -2.71 6.79
CA HIS A 161 -11.09 -1.31 6.47
C HIS A 161 -12.26 -0.69 5.68
N PRO A 162 -12.54 0.62 5.81
CA PRO A 162 -13.56 1.28 5.02
C PRO A 162 -13.38 1.07 3.52
N SER A 163 -14.49 0.86 2.81
CA SER A 163 -14.50 0.66 1.36
C SER A 163 -14.39 1.99 0.61
N PRO A 164 -13.53 2.11 -0.42
CA PRO A 164 -13.46 3.29 -1.26
C PRO A 164 -14.59 3.37 -2.30
N PHE A 165 -15.14 2.22 -2.68
CA PHE A 165 -16.03 2.09 -3.84
C PHE A 165 -17.25 3.00 -3.84
N PRO A 166 -17.91 3.31 -2.70
CA PRO A 166 -19.02 4.28 -2.72
C PRO A 166 -18.60 5.69 -3.12
N ASN A 167 -17.34 6.07 -2.89
CA ASN A 167 -16.87 7.45 -2.94
C ASN A 167 -15.76 7.71 -3.98
N SER A 168 -15.42 6.71 -4.80
CA SER A 168 -14.36 6.84 -5.82
C SER A 168 -14.91 6.66 -7.22
N ASP A 169 -14.28 7.32 -8.21
CA ASP A 169 -14.51 7.09 -9.63
C ASP A 169 -13.73 5.88 -10.14
N ILE A 170 -12.50 5.72 -9.63
CA ILE A 170 -11.58 4.64 -9.97
C ILE A 170 -10.98 4.08 -8.67
N VAL A 171 -10.84 2.76 -8.62
CA VAL A 171 -10.09 2.08 -7.56
C VAL A 171 -9.03 1.21 -8.21
N MET A 172 -7.78 1.38 -7.81
CA MET A 172 -6.67 0.54 -8.27
C MET A 172 -6.09 -0.25 -7.10
N THR A 173 -5.72 -1.49 -7.37
CA THR A 173 -4.99 -2.32 -6.41
C THR A 173 -3.96 -3.20 -7.08
N THR A 174 -2.81 -3.35 -6.43
CA THR A 174 -1.93 -4.50 -6.70
C THR A 174 -2.51 -5.76 -6.08
N THR A 175 -2.19 -6.92 -6.63
CA THR A 175 -2.69 -8.22 -6.17
C THR A 175 -1.73 -8.96 -5.22
N HIS A 176 -0.45 -8.58 -5.18
CA HIS A 176 0.63 -9.28 -4.48
C HIS A 176 0.97 -8.78 -3.06
N LYS A 177 0.12 -7.95 -2.46
CA LYS A 177 0.30 -7.47 -1.08
C LYS A 177 -0.70 -8.18 -0.14
N THR A 178 -1.55 -7.46 0.54
CA THR A 178 -2.54 -8.07 1.45
C THR A 178 -3.56 -9.00 0.78
N LEU A 179 -3.72 -8.92 -0.56
CA LEU A 179 -4.52 -9.89 -1.32
C LEU A 179 -3.84 -11.26 -1.52
N ARG A 180 -2.51 -11.39 -1.29
CA ARG A 180 -1.73 -12.63 -1.42
C ARG A 180 -1.77 -13.27 -2.81
N GLY A 181 -1.96 -12.48 -3.85
CA GLY A 181 -2.00 -12.93 -5.24
C GLY A 181 -0.66 -12.77 -5.97
N PRO A 182 -0.66 -12.97 -7.30
CA PRO A 182 0.52 -12.77 -8.15
C PRO A 182 0.90 -11.29 -8.23
N ARG A 183 2.14 -11.01 -8.67
CA ARG A 183 2.57 -9.64 -8.96
C ARG A 183 1.86 -9.12 -10.21
N ALA A 184 0.82 -8.35 -9.98
CA ALA A 184 0.01 -7.69 -10.99
C ALA A 184 -0.77 -6.54 -10.36
N ALA A 185 -1.68 -5.93 -11.12
CA ALA A 185 -2.64 -4.98 -10.61
C ALA A 185 -3.99 -5.11 -11.34
N VAL A 186 -5.02 -4.56 -10.70
CA VAL A 186 -6.40 -4.54 -11.21
C VAL A 186 -6.95 -3.12 -11.06
N ILE A 187 -7.64 -2.65 -12.10
CA ILE A 187 -8.30 -1.35 -12.12
C ILE A 187 -9.80 -1.56 -12.16
N PHE A 188 -10.49 -1.02 -11.17
CA PHE A 188 -11.95 -0.93 -11.12
C PHE A 188 -12.35 0.48 -11.54
N SER A 189 -13.29 0.60 -12.46
CA SER A 189 -13.81 1.89 -12.95
C SER A 189 -15.32 1.95 -12.81
N ARG A 190 -15.86 3.09 -12.42
CA ARG A 190 -17.31 3.31 -12.49
C ARG A 190 -17.78 3.28 -13.93
N ASN A 191 -18.94 2.67 -14.15
CA ASN A 191 -19.63 2.69 -15.44
C ASN A 191 -20.29 4.05 -15.67
N SER A 192 -19.46 5.07 -15.83
CA SER A 192 -19.87 6.45 -16.07
C SER A 192 -19.07 7.07 -17.22
N LYS A 193 -19.64 8.09 -17.85
CA LYS A 193 -18.97 8.84 -18.92
C LYS A 193 -17.79 9.63 -18.37
N LEU A 194 -16.82 9.93 -19.22
CA LEU A 194 -15.71 10.81 -18.88
C LEU A 194 -16.22 12.21 -18.49
N LYS A 195 -15.59 12.82 -17.50
CA LYS A 195 -15.84 14.23 -17.07
C LYS A 195 -15.22 15.24 -18.07
N THR A 196 -15.42 15.02 -19.37
CA THR A 196 -14.97 15.92 -20.45
C THR A 196 -16.13 16.23 -21.35
N GLN A 197 -16.23 17.48 -21.81
CA GLN A 197 -17.25 17.87 -22.80
C GLN A 197 -17.05 17.03 -24.07
N ASN A 198 -18.14 16.54 -24.64
CA ASN A 198 -18.20 15.80 -25.91
C ASN A 198 -17.52 14.40 -25.94
N SER A 199 -17.11 13.82 -24.84
CA SER A 199 -16.63 12.44 -24.87
C SER A 199 -17.81 11.45 -24.87
N LYS A 200 -17.82 10.55 -25.87
CA LYS A 200 -18.75 9.40 -25.90
C LYS A 200 -18.23 8.20 -25.08
N LEU A 201 -16.96 8.23 -24.68
CA LEU A 201 -16.32 7.12 -23.96
C LEU A 201 -16.72 7.10 -22.49
N SER A 202 -16.88 5.91 -21.93
CA SER A 202 -16.90 5.68 -20.51
C SER A 202 -15.48 5.73 -19.91
N ILE A 203 -15.39 5.86 -18.57
CA ILE A 203 -14.10 5.78 -17.86
C ILE A 203 -13.42 4.44 -18.14
N ALA A 204 -14.20 3.34 -18.11
CA ALA A 204 -13.70 1.98 -18.36
C ALA A 204 -13.08 1.85 -19.75
N GLU A 205 -13.78 2.29 -20.80
CA GLU A 205 -13.28 2.22 -22.18
C GLU A 205 -12.01 3.05 -22.38
N ALA A 206 -11.92 4.21 -21.74
CA ALA A 206 -10.73 5.04 -21.80
C ALA A 206 -9.53 4.36 -21.13
N ILE A 207 -9.74 3.75 -19.96
CA ILE A 207 -8.71 2.99 -19.22
C ILE A 207 -8.30 1.74 -20.01
N ASP A 208 -9.25 1.00 -20.58
CA ASP A 208 -8.96 -0.19 -21.39
C ASP A 208 -8.06 0.18 -22.58
N ARG A 209 -8.39 1.25 -23.31
CA ARG A 209 -7.55 1.75 -24.42
C ARG A 209 -6.16 2.19 -23.94
N ALA A 210 -6.06 2.79 -22.77
CA ALA A 210 -4.79 3.23 -22.20
C ALA A 210 -3.93 2.05 -21.71
N VAL A 211 -4.55 0.97 -21.20
CA VAL A 211 -3.83 -0.26 -20.86
C VAL A 211 -3.39 -0.96 -22.14
N PHE A 212 -4.32 -1.32 -23.02
CA PHE A 212 -4.02 -1.95 -24.30
C PHE A 212 -4.81 -1.24 -25.43
N PRO A 213 -4.16 -0.78 -26.51
CA PRO A 213 -2.73 -0.92 -26.84
C PRO A 213 -1.86 0.23 -26.31
N GLY A 214 -2.40 1.13 -25.47
CA GLY A 214 -1.73 2.39 -25.13
C GLY A 214 -0.40 2.21 -24.38
N MET A 215 -0.35 1.32 -23.39
CA MET A 215 0.83 1.17 -22.53
C MET A 215 1.42 -0.24 -22.56
N GLN A 216 0.61 -1.26 -22.82
CA GLN A 216 0.98 -2.66 -22.83
C GLN A 216 0.63 -3.33 -24.12
N GLY A 217 1.33 -4.44 -24.45
CA GLY A 217 0.99 -5.40 -25.49
C GLY A 217 0.04 -6.49 -24.98
N GLY A 218 0.27 -7.75 -25.41
CA GLY A 218 -0.54 -8.90 -25.02
C GLY A 218 -0.56 -9.13 -23.51
N PRO A 219 -1.68 -9.61 -22.96
CA PRO A 219 -1.80 -9.85 -21.51
C PRO A 219 -0.97 -11.07 -21.07
N HIS A 220 -0.57 -11.10 -19.80
CA HIS A 220 0.05 -12.26 -19.17
C HIS A 220 -1.03 -13.23 -18.68
N ASN A 221 -1.51 -14.10 -19.55
CA ASN A 221 -2.68 -14.95 -19.28
C ASN A 221 -2.50 -15.89 -18.07
N ASN A 222 -1.28 -16.42 -17.85
CA ASN A 222 -0.94 -17.19 -16.66
C ASN A 222 -1.10 -16.37 -15.36
N VAL A 223 -0.72 -15.09 -15.41
CA VAL A 223 -0.89 -14.17 -14.27
C VAL A 223 -2.38 -13.85 -14.05
N ILE A 224 -3.16 -13.67 -15.13
CA ILE A 224 -4.61 -13.44 -15.04
C ILE A 224 -5.31 -14.65 -14.40
N ALA A 225 -4.90 -15.88 -14.74
CA ALA A 225 -5.41 -17.08 -14.08
C ALA A 225 -5.11 -17.09 -12.58
N ALA A 226 -3.89 -16.70 -12.19
CA ALA A 226 -3.51 -16.57 -10.78
C ALA A 226 -4.26 -15.43 -10.07
N ILE A 227 -4.57 -14.31 -10.75
CA ILE A 227 -5.45 -13.24 -10.23
C ILE A 227 -6.86 -13.80 -9.96
N ALA A 228 -7.41 -14.60 -10.89
CA ALA A 228 -8.71 -15.23 -10.72
C ALA A 228 -8.74 -16.16 -9.50
N LEU A 229 -7.66 -16.89 -9.21
CA LEU A 229 -7.51 -17.72 -8.02
C LEU A 229 -7.44 -16.87 -6.76
N ALA A 230 -6.59 -15.85 -6.73
CA ALA A 230 -6.43 -14.98 -5.57
C ALA A 230 -7.74 -14.29 -5.16
N PHE A 231 -8.53 -13.79 -6.11
CA PHE A 231 -9.85 -13.24 -5.81
C PHE A 231 -10.87 -14.29 -5.39
N PHE A 232 -10.78 -15.53 -5.88
CA PHE A 232 -11.59 -16.63 -5.38
C PHE A 232 -11.29 -16.91 -3.89
N GLU A 233 -10.02 -17.00 -3.54
CA GLU A 233 -9.59 -17.18 -2.14
C GLU A 233 -10.05 -16.01 -1.27
N ALA A 234 -9.96 -14.77 -1.76
CA ALA A 234 -10.40 -13.58 -1.04
C ALA A 234 -11.91 -13.59 -0.68
N THR A 235 -12.72 -14.39 -1.37
CA THR A 235 -14.15 -14.59 -1.03
C THR A 235 -14.39 -15.63 0.07
N LYS A 236 -13.36 -16.38 0.49
CA LYS A 236 -13.53 -17.49 1.43
C LYS A 236 -13.48 -17.03 2.90
N PRO A 237 -14.19 -17.71 3.81
CA PRO A 237 -14.15 -17.39 5.24
C PRO A 237 -12.73 -17.45 5.83
N GLY A 238 -11.88 -18.37 5.36
CA GLY A 238 -10.49 -18.50 5.78
C GLY A 238 -9.66 -17.25 5.49
N PHE A 239 -9.90 -16.58 4.36
CA PHE A 239 -9.23 -15.31 4.05
C PHE A 239 -9.61 -14.20 5.03
N LYS A 240 -10.89 -14.12 5.41
CA LYS A 240 -11.34 -13.15 6.43
C LYS A 240 -10.72 -13.43 7.80
N LYS A 241 -10.60 -14.72 8.19
CA LYS A 241 -9.91 -15.14 9.42
C LYS A 241 -8.45 -14.71 9.37
N TYR A 242 -7.75 -14.99 8.27
CA TYR A 242 -6.36 -14.57 8.05
C TYR A 242 -6.19 -13.06 8.19
N GLN A 243 -7.02 -12.24 7.52
CA GLN A 243 -6.89 -10.78 7.59
C GLN A 243 -7.17 -10.23 9.00
N LYS A 244 -8.09 -10.87 9.77
CA LYS A 244 -8.29 -10.54 11.19
C LYS A 244 -7.01 -10.78 12.00
N GLN A 245 -6.35 -11.93 11.77
CA GLN A 245 -5.10 -12.27 12.45
C GLN A 245 -3.98 -11.28 12.06
N VAL A 246 -3.90 -10.86 10.79
CA VAL A 246 -2.93 -9.84 10.35
C VAL A 246 -3.08 -8.55 11.16
N VAL A 247 -4.31 -8.07 11.36
CA VAL A 247 -4.56 -6.85 12.13
C VAL A 247 -4.29 -7.06 13.63
N ALA A 248 -4.67 -8.21 14.19
CA ALA A 248 -4.41 -8.56 15.59
C ALA A 248 -2.90 -8.60 15.87
N ASN A 249 -2.15 -9.24 14.99
CA ASN A 249 -0.69 -9.30 15.05
C ASN A 249 -0.05 -7.91 14.97
N ALA A 250 -0.51 -7.05 14.07
CA ALA A 250 0.01 -5.69 13.97
C ALA A 250 -0.24 -4.86 15.24
N LYS A 251 -1.42 -5.02 15.84
CA LYS A 251 -1.73 -4.37 17.13
C LYS A 251 -0.88 -4.91 18.26
N ALA A 252 -0.74 -6.24 18.39
CA ALA A 252 0.08 -6.86 19.43
C ALA A 252 1.56 -6.43 19.33
N LEU A 253 2.10 -6.38 18.11
CA LEU A 253 3.45 -5.88 17.85
C LEU A 253 3.58 -4.41 18.24
N ALA A 254 2.62 -3.56 17.84
CA ALA A 254 2.62 -2.13 18.15
C ALA A 254 2.58 -1.86 19.67
N GLU A 255 1.67 -2.52 20.40
CA GLU A 255 1.56 -2.36 21.85
C GLU A 255 2.82 -2.87 22.59
N SER A 256 3.41 -3.97 22.12
CA SER A 256 4.63 -4.49 22.73
C SER A 256 5.83 -3.56 22.48
N LEU A 257 5.98 -3.00 21.28
CA LEU A 257 7.03 -2.03 20.99
C LEU A 257 6.89 -0.75 21.84
N LYS A 258 5.65 -0.27 22.06
CA LYS A 258 5.42 0.87 22.96
C LYS A 258 5.84 0.55 24.41
N LYS A 259 5.59 -0.65 24.90
CA LYS A 259 6.03 -1.10 26.23
C LYS A 259 7.57 -1.11 26.36
N PHE A 260 8.28 -1.36 25.28
CA PHE A 260 9.74 -1.25 25.21
C PHE A 260 10.24 0.18 24.95
N GLY A 261 9.37 1.19 25.03
CA GLY A 261 9.76 2.60 24.89
C GLY A 261 9.85 3.11 23.45
N PHE A 262 9.48 2.32 22.44
CA PHE A 262 9.46 2.80 21.06
C PHE A 262 8.29 3.75 20.80
N LYS A 263 8.60 4.89 20.17
CA LYS A 263 7.59 5.80 19.67
C LYS A 263 7.08 5.33 18.31
N LEU A 264 5.76 5.20 18.17
CA LEU A 264 5.14 4.85 16.91
C LEU A 264 4.55 6.07 16.23
N LEU A 265 4.78 6.21 14.92
CA LEU A 265 4.07 7.20 14.11
C LEU A 265 2.57 6.95 14.24
N THR A 266 1.78 7.98 14.43
CA THR A 266 0.33 7.92 14.71
C THR A 266 -0.07 7.23 16.03
N GLY A 267 0.88 6.91 16.92
CA GLY A 267 0.61 6.25 18.22
C GLY A 267 0.18 4.78 18.13
N GLY A 268 0.21 4.15 16.94
CA GLY A 268 -0.18 2.74 16.75
C GLY A 268 -0.66 2.43 15.34
N THR A 269 -1.49 1.39 15.18
CA THR A 269 -1.98 0.95 13.87
C THR A 269 -3.44 0.49 13.89
N ASP A 270 -4.13 0.68 12.76
CA ASP A 270 -5.46 0.15 12.48
C ASP A 270 -5.45 -0.90 11.36
N ASN A 271 -4.27 -1.18 10.78
CA ASN A 271 -4.14 -2.07 9.62
C ASN A 271 -2.99 -3.09 9.78
N HIS A 272 -2.35 -3.49 8.70
CA HIS A 272 -1.35 -4.55 8.62
C HIS A 272 0.09 -4.08 8.87
N LEU A 273 0.32 -2.79 9.02
CA LEU A 273 1.66 -2.22 9.19
C LEU A 273 1.70 -1.19 10.33
N LEU A 274 2.89 -0.94 10.83
CA LEU A 274 3.19 0.12 11.77
C LEU A 274 4.54 0.77 11.41
N ILE A 275 4.78 1.95 11.95
CA ILE A 275 6.02 2.70 11.70
C ILE A 275 6.59 3.15 13.04
N ILE A 276 7.83 2.76 13.32
CA ILE A 276 8.60 3.24 14.47
C ILE A 276 9.23 4.59 14.08
N ASP A 277 9.09 5.61 14.93
CA ASP A 277 9.79 6.87 14.86
C ASP A 277 11.09 6.78 15.65
N LEU A 278 12.23 6.69 14.96
CA LEU A 278 13.52 6.51 15.57
C LEU A 278 14.20 7.83 15.97
N ARG A 279 13.57 8.99 15.71
CA ARG A 279 14.18 10.32 15.99
C ARG A 279 14.47 10.57 17.45
N SER A 280 13.74 9.95 18.35
CA SER A 280 13.90 10.03 19.79
C SER A 280 14.53 8.79 20.42
N GLN A 281 15.01 7.83 19.62
CA GLN A 281 15.60 6.59 20.12
C GLN A 281 17.12 6.74 20.24
N TYR A 282 17.61 6.54 21.45
CA TYR A 282 19.03 6.48 21.76
C TYR A 282 19.35 5.09 22.28
N ILE A 283 20.56 4.62 22.03
CA ILE A 283 21.06 3.42 22.63
C ILE A 283 21.22 3.66 24.14
N ASP A 284 20.75 2.72 24.96
CA ASP A 284 20.82 2.81 26.41
C ASP A 284 22.28 2.92 26.88
N ALA A 285 22.63 4.11 27.42
CA ALA A 285 23.96 4.41 27.91
C ALA A 285 24.43 3.46 29.02
N SER A 286 23.53 2.81 29.75
CA SER A 286 23.90 1.84 30.79
C SER A 286 24.60 0.58 30.25
N THR A 287 24.54 0.36 28.94
CA THR A 287 25.20 -0.77 28.25
C THR A 287 26.56 -0.40 27.63
N ILE A 288 27.00 0.86 27.79
CA ILE A 288 28.27 1.36 27.22
C ILE A 288 29.23 1.58 28.38
N SER A 289 30.48 1.08 28.26
CA SER A 289 31.53 1.32 29.26
C SER A 289 31.82 2.82 29.37
N ALA A 290 32.14 3.29 30.57
CA ALA A 290 32.37 4.72 30.91
C ALA A 290 33.40 5.45 30.04
N SER A 291 34.25 4.74 29.32
CA SER A 291 35.28 5.29 28.41
C SER A 291 34.73 5.74 27.05
N THR A 292 33.43 5.46 26.71
CA THR A 292 32.82 5.73 25.40
C THR A 292 31.66 6.75 25.48
N LEU A 293 31.56 7.48 26.57
CA LEU A 293 30.42 8.37 26.91
C LEU A 293 30.31 9.67 26.11
N SER A 294 31.02 9.87 25.00
CA SER A 294 31.03 11.16 24.34
C SER A 294 29.89 11.44 23.35
N ILE A 295 29.20 10.41 22.82
CA ILE A 295 28.03 10.62 21.93
C ILE A 295 27.07 9.43 22.05
N ALA A 296 25.88 9.61 22.64
CA ALA A 296 24.80 8.64 22.55
C ALA A 296 24.49 8.39 21.06
N GLU A 297 24.84 7.22 20.55
CA GLU A 297 24.68 6.87 19.14
C GLU A 297 23.19 6.81 18.80
N ARG A 298 22.75 7.74 17.96
CA ARG A 298 21.36 7.83 17.51
C ARG A 298 21.06 6.69 16.55
N VAL A 299 19.98 5.96 16.81
CA VAL A 299 19.50 4.93 15.88
C VAL A 299 18.78 5.61 14.72
N ASP A 300 19.29 5.48 13.49
CA ASP A 300 18.59 5.89 12.28
C ASP A 300 17.96 4.70 11.54
N GLY A 301 17.13 5.00 10.53
CA GLY A 301 16.38 3.95 9.81
C GLY A 301 17.27 2.99 9.04
N LEU A 302 18.41 3.45 8.50
CA LEU A 302 19.35 2.60 7.75
C LEU A 302 20.11 1.65 8.69
N MET A 303 20.58 2.16 9.82
CA MET A 303 21.25 1.36 10.84
C MET A 303 20.29 0.31 11.40
N ALA A 304 19.06 0.73 11.75
CA ALA A 304 18.05 -0.18 12.28
C ALA A 304 17.70 -1.31 11.30
N GLU A 305 17.48 -0.99 10.02
CA GLU A 305 17.21 -1.97 8.95
C GLU A 305 18.34 -2.99 8.87
N LYS A 306 19.60 -2.56 8.76
CA LYS A 306 20.77 -3.45 8.64
C LYS A 306 20.98 -4.34 9.86
N LYS A 307 20.85 -3.79 11.09
CA LYS A 307 21.02 -4.59 12.32
C LYS A 307 19.92 -5.65 12.47
N LEU A 308 18.68 -5.28 12.17
CA LEU A 308 17.57 -6.22 12.23
C LEU A 308 17.68 -7.30 11.15
N GLU A 309 18.06 -6.95 9.93
CA GLU A 309 18.32 -7.91 8.85
C GLU A 309 19.42 -8.91 9.23
N ALA A 310 20.54 -8.44 9.80
CA ALA A 310 21.60 -9.32 10.29
C ALA A 310 21.14 -10.28 11.38
N ALA A 311 20.18 -9.87 12.22
CA ALA A 311 19.53 -10.70 13.20
C ALA A 311 18.44 -11.63 12.63
N GLY A 312 18.05 -11.48 11.35
CA GLY A 312 17.01 -12.27 10.69
C GLY A 312 15.61 -11.66 10.75
N ILE A 313 15.48 -10.36 11.09
CA ILE A 313 14.21 -9.64 11.10
C ILE A 313 14.19 -8.67 9.90
N LEU A 314 13.41 -9.02 8.86
CA LEU A 314 13.28 -8.19 7.66
C LEU A 314 12.29 -7.05 7.89
N THR A 315 12.76 -5.82 7.67
CA THR A 315 12.01 -4.59 7.83
C THR A 315 12.25 -3.66 6.63
N SER A 316 11.66 -2.48 6.64
CA SER A 316 11.96 -1.46 5.64
C SER A 316 12.12 -0.11 6.31
N ARG A 317 13.24 0.56 6.05
CA ARG A 317 13.37 1.97 6.41
C ARG A 317 12.29 2.80 5.72
N SER A 318 11.78 3.82 6.40
CA SER A 318 10.70 4.69 5.92
C SER A 318 11.01 6.15 6.24
N ALA A 319 10.87 7.02 5.26
CA ALA A 319 10.93 8.45 5.52
C ALA A 319 9.74 8.85 6.41
N LEU A 320 10.00 9.78 7.31
CA LEU A 320 8.99 10.39 8.19
C LEU A 320 8.74 11.85 7.78
N PRO A 321 7.56 12.39 8.06
CA PRO A 321 7.31 13.83 7.90
C PRO A 321 8.37 14.66 8.61
N GLY A 322 9.02 15.59 7.88
CA GLY A 322 10.11 16.41 8.40
C GLY A 322 11.51 15.84 8.21
N ASP A 323 11.68 14.65 7.66
CA ASP A 323 13.00 14.16 7.26
C ASP A 323 13.59 15.04 6.16
N LYS A 324 14.86 15.46 6.35
CA LYS A 324 15.58 16.32 5.38
C LYS A 324 15.85 15.62 4.05
N SER A 325 15.93 14.30 4.05
CA SER A 325 16.24 13.50 2.86
C SER A 325 15.59 12.12 2.95
N PRO A 326 14.96 11.64 1.86
CA PRO A 326 14.46 10.26 1.78
C PRO A 326 15.57 9.20 1.81
N TYR A 327 16.82 9.59 1.58
CA TYR A 327 17.98 8.70 1.64
C TYR A 327 18.51 8.49 3.07
N LYS A 328 18.12 9.38 4.00
CA LYS A 328 18.43 9.27 5.43
C LYS A 328 17.12 9.22 6.24
N PRO A 329 16.34 8.16 6.07
CA PRO A 329 15.03 8.04 6.71
C PRO A 329 15.20 7.80 8.21
N SER A 330 14.33 8.41 9.01
CA SER A 330 14.32 8.26 10.46
C SER A 330 13.23 7.31 10.98
N GLY A 331 12.50 6.66 10.08
CA GLY A 331 11.47 5.68 10.42
C GLY A 331 11.83 4.26 10.01
N LEU A 332 11.17 3.30 10.68
CA LEU A 332 11.24 1.88 10.36
C LEU A 332 9.82 1.33 10.21
N ARG A 333 9.50 0.82 9.01
CA ARG A 333 8.20 0.20 8.73
C ARG A 333 8.25 -1.30 8.96
N LEU A 334 7.28 -1.81 9.70
CA LEU A 334 7.04 -3.22 9.98
C LEU A 334 5.67 -3.62 9.46
N GLY A 335 5.52 -4.84 8.96
CA GLY A 335 4.26 -5.40 8.50
C GLY A 335 4.10 -6.85 8.90
N THR A 336 2.88 -7.29 9.16
CA THR A 336 2.58 -8.61 9.71
C THR A 336 2.04 -9.66 8.73
N PRO A 337 1.68 -9.35 7.46
CA PRO A 337 1.07 -10.34 6.57
C PRO A 337 1.92 -11.60 6.34
N ALA A 338 3.23 -11.45 6.11
CA ALA A 338 4.12 -12.58 5.83
C ALA A 338 4.23 -13.53 7.03
N ALA A 339 4.51 -12.99 8.23
CA ALA A 339 4.58 -13.78 9.45
C ALA A 339 3.23 -14.45 9.77
N THR A 340 2.11 -13.73 9.58
CA THR A 340 0.77 -14.32 9.76
C THR A 340 0.51 -15.46 8.77
N THR A 341 1.02 -15.37 7.54
CA THR A 341 0.91 -16.47 6.55
C THR A 341 1.62 -17.73 7.04
N GLN A 342 2.70 -17.59 7.77
CA GLN A 342 3.44 -18.69 8.37
C GLN A 342 2.78 -19.25 9.65
N GLY A 343 1.69 -18.66 10.13
CA GLY A 343 0.98 -19.12 11.33
C GLY A 343 1.39 -18.39 12.61
N VAL A 344 2.21 -17.35 12.52
CA VAL A 344 2.61 -16.53 13.69
C VAL A 344 1.39 -15.74 14.21
N GLU A 345 1.20 -15.76 15.52
CA GLU A 345 0.10 -15.08 16.21
C GLU A 345 0.63 -14.01 17.20
N GLU A 346 -0.26 -13.43 18.03
CA GLU A 346 0.07 -12.30 18.92
C GLU A 346 1.14 -12.61 19.95
N LYS A 347 1.26 -13.87 20.39
CA LYS A 347 2.29 -14.30 21.33
C LYS A 347 3.69 -14.14 20.74
N GLU A 348 3.85 -14.59 19.52
CA GLU A 348 5.13 -14.50 18.80
C GLU A 348 5.42 -13.05 18.41
N MET A 349 4.40 -12.23 18.12
CA MET A 349 4.58 -10.80 17.86
C MET A 349 5.17 -10.05 19.06
N LYS A 350 4.79 -10.44 20.29
CA LYS A 350 5.39 -9.91 21.52
C LYS A 350 6.88 -10.27 21.60
N LYS A 351 7.23 -11.50 21.23
CA LYS A 351 8.63 -11.95 21.20
C LYS A 351 9.43 -11.24 20.13
N ILE A 352 8.85 -11.01 18.95
CA ILE A 352 9.47 -10.21 17.88
C ILE A 352 9.74 -8.78 18.35
N ALA A 353 8.80 -8.16 19.07
CA ALA A 353 9.01 -6.83 19.66
C ALA A 353 10.17 -6.79 20.66
N GLU A 354 10.30 -7.84 21.50
CA GLU A 354 11.42 -8.00 22.43
C GLU A 354 12.75 -8.12 21.67
N TRP A 355 12.83 -8.93 20.62
CA TRP A 355 14.05 -9.04 19.81
C TRP A 355 14.42 -7.71 19.12
N ILE A 356 13.44 -6.98 18.59
CA ILE A 356 13.69 -5.64 18.03
C ILE A 356 14.30 -4.71 19.09
N TYR A 357 13.77 -4.73 20.31
CA TYR A 357 14.31 -3.96 21.44
C TYR A 357 15.74 -4.38 21.78
N ARG A 358 16.00 -5.67 21.94
CA ARG A 358 17.32 -6.22 22.28
C ARG A 358 18.36 -5.89 21.20
N VAL A 359 18.01 -5.97 19.91
CA VAL A 359 18.89 -5.63 18.79
C VAL A 359 19.19 -4.13 18.72
N LEU A 360 18.15 -3.29 18.84
CA LEU A 360 18.30 -1.86 18.56
C LEU A 360 18.76 -1.06 19.75
N LEU A 361 18.31 -1.39 20.96
CA LEU A 361 18.54 -0.58 22.15
C LEU A 361 19.48 -1.23 23.17
N LYS A 362 19.49 -2.57 23.28
CA LYS A 362 20.39 -3.30 24.21
C LYS A 362 21.70 -3.75 23.59
N LYS A 363 21.86 -3.64 22.27
CA LYS A 363 23.08 -4.09 21.54
C LYS A 363 23.49 -5.54 21.84
N GLU A 364 22.51 -6.43 22.10
CA GLU A 364 22.82 -7.83 22.32
C GLU A 364 23.40 -8.51 21.07
N SER A 365 24.07 -9.64 21.27
CA SER A 365 24.68 -10.41 20.20
C SER A 365 23.66 -10.79 19.11
N LEU A 366 23.86 -10.30 17.90
CA LEU A 366 23.01 -10.59 16.75
C LEU A 366 22.94 -12.09 16.44
N SER A 367 24.05 -12.82 16.66
CA SER A 367 24.12 -14.27 16.45
C SER A 367 23.24 -15.03 17.43
N LEU A 368 23.17 -14.59 18.70
CA LEU A 368 22.27 -15.18 19.70
C LEU A 368 20.81 -14.97 19.29
N ILE A 369 20.42 -13.74 18.98
CA ILE A 369 19.05 -13.41 18.59
C ILE A 369 18.67 -14.16 17.30
N LYS A 370 19.56 -14.26 16.33
CA LYS A 370 19.34 -15.05 15.11
C LYS A 370 19.07 -16.52 15.38
N LYS A 371 19.75 -17.13 16.37
CA LYS A 371 19.48 -18.51 16.80
C LYS A 371 18.09 -18.63 17.43
N GLU A 372 17.70 -17.69 18.29
CA GLU A 372 16.37 -17.68 18.91
C GLU A 372 15.25 -17.53 17.84
N ILE A 373 15.45 -16.64 16.85
CA ILE A 373 14.52 -16.45 15.73
C ILE A 373 14.40 -17.74 14.91
N LYS A 374 15.53 -18.36 14.57
CA LYS A 374 15.53 -19.63 13.82
C LYS A 374 14.75 -20.70 14.56
N ALA A 375 15.02 -20.89 15.84
CA ALA A 375 14.33 -21.87 16.68
C ALA A 375 12.80 -21.60 16.80
N LEU A 376 12.38 -20.32 16.75
CA LEU A 376 10.96 -20.01 16.67
C LEU A 376 10.38 -20.43 15.33
N TYR A 377 10.99 -20.04 14.21
CA TYR A 377 10.45 -20.25 12.87
C TYR A 377 10.52 -21.71 12.39
N GLU A 378 11.34 -22.56 13.02
CA GLU A 378 11.30 -24.03 12.84
C GLU A 378 9.93 -24.62 13.23
N LYS A 379 9.17 -23.93 14.10
CA LYS A 379 7.78 -24.31 14.48
C LYS A 379 6.73 -23.84 13.46
N PHE A 380 7.11 -22.99 12.53
CA PHE A 380 6.24 -22.36 11.52
C PHE A 380 6.85 -22.54 10.12
N PRO A 381 6.99 -23.78 9.61
CA PRO A 381 7.57 -24.01 8.30
C PRO A 381 6.73 -23.36 7.18
N ILE A 382 7.41 -22.88 6.17
CA ILE A 382 6.73 -22.44 4.94
C ILE A 382 6.31 -23.71 4.20
N CYS A 383 5.00 -23.89 4.01
CA CYS A 383 4.43 -25.01 3.23
C CYS A 383 4.47 -24.72 1.74
#